data_6e3fd029afa38a89e95fed2ded34c15b
#
_entry.id   6e3fd029afa38a89e95fed2ded34c15b
#
_cell.length_a   1.000
_cell.length_b   1.000
_cell.length_c   1.000
_cell.angle_alpha   90.00
_cell.angle_beta   90.00
_cell.angle_gamma   90.00
#
_symmetry.space_group_name_H-M   'P 1'
#
loop_
_entity.id
_entity.type
_entity.pdbx_description
1 polymer ?
#
loop_
_entity_poly.entity_id
_entity_poly.type
_entity_poly.pdbx_seq_one_letter_code
_entity_poly.pdbx_strand_id
1 'polypeptide(L)'
;TVIADSMNFRVQTIDAAGLAKHMFGKKGDAAGDFSLPRDVATDSDGHIYVLDNQFENVQVFDPGGRLLMAWGQEGRGPGEFYLPSGISIDAQDRIWIADTYNRRVQVFQYLPEKAIAGNEEQQAK
;
A
#
# COMPACT_ATOMS: atom_id res chain seq x y z
N THR A 1 -14.98 -3.65 -2.71
CA THR A 1 -14.09 -3.36 -3.86
C THR A 1 -13.37 -2.05 -3.62
N VAL A 2 -12.07 -2.03 -3.92
CA VAL A 2 -11.22 -0.85 -3.80
C VAL A 2 -10.70 -0.47 -5.17
N ILE A 3 -10.76 0.80 -5.50
CA ILE A 3 -10.41 1.33 -6.82
C ILE A 3 -9.40 2.46 -6.69
N ALA A 4 -8.29 2.37 -7.42
CA ALA A 4 -7.35 3.48 -7.60
C ALA A 4 -7.86 4.36 -8.72
N ASP A 5 -8.33 5.55 -8.39
CA ASP A 5 -8.80 6.55 -9.35
C ASP A 5 -7.63 7.51 -9.66
N SER A 6 -6.72 7.04 -10.52
CA SER A 6 -5.40 7.65 -10.72
C SER A 6 -5.46 9.10 -11.20
N MET A 7 -6.34 9.39 -12.13
CA MET A 7 -6.44 10.74 -12.71
C MET A 7 -7.06 11.75 -11.76
N ASN A 8 -7.74 11.29 -10.72
CA ASN A 8 -8.34 12.13 -9.69
C ASN A 8 -7.55 12.08 -8.37
N PHE A 9 -6.40 11.41 -8.36
CA PHE A 9 -5.48 11.35 -7.21
C PHE A 9 -6.15 10.84 -5.94
N ARG A 10 -7.02 9.82 -6.09
CA ARG A 10 -7.80 9.31 -4.96
C ARG A 10 -8.01 7.82 -5.04
N VAL A 11 -8.44 7.27 -3.91
CA VAL A 11 -8.87 5.88 -3.79
C VAL A 11 -10.32 5.87 -3.32
N GLN A 12 -11.12 4.96 -3.88
CA GLN A 12 -12.51 4.79 -3.51
C GLN A 12 -12.75 3.36 -3.06
N THR A 13 -13.57 3.19 -2.03
CA THR A 13 -14.12 1.89 -1.66
C THR A 13 -15.59 1.86 -2.03
N ILE A 14 -16.02 0.75 -2.62
CA ILE A 14 -17.36 0.57 -3.15
C ILE A 14 -17.99 -0.64 -2.48
N ASP A 15 -19.24 -0.50 -2.02
CA ASP A 15 -19.97 -1.61 -1.39
C ASP A 15 -20.52 -2.60 -2.43
N ALA A 16 -21.19 -3.65 -1.95
CA ALA A 16 -21.74 -4.69 -2.82
C ALA A 16 -22.86 -4.17 -3.74
N ALA A 17 -23.47 -3.05 -3.41
CA ALA A 17 -24.51 -2.42 -4.23
C ALA A 17 -23.92 -1.49 -5.29
N GLY A 18 -22.60 -1.31 -5.33
CA GLY A 18 -21.93 -0.43 -6.28
C GLY A 18 -21.88 1.03 -5.86
N LEU A 19 -22.22 1.33 -4.60
CA LEU A 19 -22.20 2.71 -4.09
C LEU A 19 -20.86 3.00 -3.43
N ALA A 20 -20.34 4.22 -3.67
CA ALA A 20 -19.10 4.67 -3.03
C ALA A 20 -19.31 4.76 -1.52
N LYS A 21 -18.46 4.08 -0.75
CA LYS A 21 -18.53 4.03 0.71
C LYS A 21 -17.56 5.02 1.34
N HIS A 22 -16.33 5.04 0.86
CA HIS A 22 -15.29 5.96 1.31
C HIS A 22 -14.50 6.46 0.10
N MET A 23 -14.05 7.70 0.19
CA MET A 23 -13.10 8.28 -0.76
C MET A 23 -12.02 9.00 0.02
N PHE A 24 -10.76 8.83 -0.38
CA PHE A 24 -9.65 9.52 0.29
C PHE A 24 -8.50 9.76 -0.70
N GLY A 25 -7.66 10.73 -0.35
CA GLY A 25 -6.53 11.14 -1.15
C GLY A 25 -6.82 12.40 -1.95
N LYS A 26 -5.75 13.10 -2.27
CA LYS A 26 -5.75 14.29 -3.12
C LYS A 26 -4.37 14.44 -3.73
N LYS A 27 -4.25 15.23 -4.79
CA LYS A 27 -2.94 15.56 -5.36
C LYS A 27 -2.10 16.36 -4.36
N GLY A 28 -0.87 15.92 -4.14
CA GLY A 28 0.05 16.61 -3.24
C GLY A 28 1.25 15.77 -2.89
N ASP A 29 2.08 16.26 -1.98
CA ASP A 29 3.28 15.60 -1.49
C ASP A 29 3.31 15.39 0.02
N ALA A 30 2.22 15.72 0.71
CA ALA A 30 2.09 15.44 2.13
C ALA A 30 1.71 13.98 2.36
N ALA A 31 1.87 13.52 3.59
CA ALA A 31 1.45 12.17 3.99
C ALA A 31 -0.04 11.98 3.70
N GLY A 32 -0.40 10.91 3.01
CA GLY A 32 -1.75 10.63 2.58
C GLY A 32 -2.14 11.23 1.23
N ASP A 33 -1.29 12.10 0.65
CA ASP A 33 -1.49 12.62 -0.69
C ASP A 33 -0.92 11.68 -1.75
N PHE A 34 -1.38 11.81 -2.99
CA PHE A 34 -0.92 11.00 -4.11
C PHE A 34 -0.39 11.85 -5.27
N SER A 35 0.56 11.29 -5.99
CA SER A 35 1.02 11.85 -7.27
C SER A 35 0.52 11.02 -8.44
N LEU A 36 0.69 9.69 -8.37
CA LEU A 36 0.15 8.77 -9.36
C LEU A 36 -0.20 7.45 -8.66
N PRO A 37 -1.38 7.39 -8.02
CA PRO A 37 -1.83 6.12 -7.41
C PRO A 37 -2.12 5.12 -8.52
N ARG A 38 -1.22 4.17 -8.68
CA ARG A 38 -1.19 3.26 -9.81
C ARG A 38 -2.01 2.01 -9.59
N ASP A 39 -1.96 1.46 -8.39
CA ASP A 39 -2.60 0.20 -8.07
C ASP A 39 -2.90 0.12 -6.59
N VAL A 40 -3.85 -0.72 -6.21
CA VAL A 40 -4.27 -0.94 -4.83
C VAL A 40 -4.45 -2.43 -4.56
N ALA A 41 -4.24 -2.81 -3.30
CA ALA A 41 -4.52 -4.16 -2.81
C ALA A 41 -4.97 -4.08 -1.36
N THR A 42 -5.61 -5.13 -0.87
CA THR A 42 -6.06 -5.20 0.52
C THR A 42 -5.54 -6.47 1.18
N ASP A 43 -5.23 -6.38 2.48
CA ASP A 43 -4.86 -7.55 3.27
C ASP A 43 -6.08 -8.17 3.95
N SER A 44 -5.87 -9.23 4.72
CA SER A 44 -6.96 -9.97 5.38
C SER A 44 -7.69 -9.14 6.45
N ASP A 45 -7.05 -8.11 6.97
CA ASP A 45 -7.66 -7.21 7.96
C ASP A 45 -8.36 -6.01 7.32
N GLY A 46 -8.37 -5.93 5.99
CA GLY A 46 -9.02 -4.85 5.26
C GLY A 46 -8.19 -3.59 5.12
N HIS A 47 -6.92 -3.61 5.48
CA HIS A 47 -6.03 -2.49 5.23
C HIS A 47 -5.84 -2.29 3.72
N ILE A 48 -5.78 -1.04 3.29
CA ILE A 48 -5.70 -0.67 1.89
C ILE A 48 -4.28 -0.19 1.59
N TYR A 49 -3.61 -0.89 0.67
CA TYR A 49 -2.25 -0.58 0.24
C TYR A 49 -2.33 0.13 -1.10
N VAL A 50 -1.80 1.34 -1.19
CA VAL A 50 -1.82 2.15 -2.40
C VAL A 50 -0.40 2.32 -2.89
N LEU A 51 -0.15 1.83 -4.10
CA LEU A 51 1.14 1.96 -4.78
C LEU A 51 1.15 3.24 -5.59
N ASP A 52 2.03 4.18 -5.22
CA ASP A 52 2.22 5.42 -5.99
C ASP A 52 3.45 5.26 -6.88
N ASN A 53 3.22 5.27 -8.18
CA ASN A 53 4.26 5.06 -9.17
C ASN A 53 5.25 6.23 -9.23
N GLN A 54 4.80 7.44 -9.00
CA GLN A 54 5.65 8.63 -9.11
C GLN A 54 6.38 8.95 -7.81
N PHE A 55 5.74 8.75 -6.66
CA PHE A 55 6.41 8.86 -5.37
C PHE A 55 7.26 7.62 -5.06
N GLU A 56 7.01 6.52 -5.78
CA GLU A 56 7.77 5.28 -5.64
C GLU A 56 7.67 4.74 -4.21
N ASN A 57 6.47 4.81 -3.65
CA ASN A 57 6.17 4.34 -2.31
C ASN A 57 4.86 3.56 -2.25
N VAL A 58 4.65 2.95 -1.09
CA VAL A 58 3.36 2.33 -0.73
C VAL A 58 2.85 3.03 0.51
N GLN A 59 1.62 3.46 0.47
CA GLN A 59 0.93 4.02 1.63
C GLN A 59 -0.17 3.05 2.05
N VAL A 60 -0.30 2.82 3.36
CA VAL A 60 -1.25 1.88 3.93
C VAL A 60 -2.29 2.63 4.73
N PHE A 61 -3.55 2.38 4.44
CA PHE A 61 -4.70 3.05 5.07
C PHE A 61 -5.58 2.02 5.76
N ASP A 62 -6.28 2.45 6.82
CA ASP A 62 -7.34 1.63 7.39
C ASP A 62 -8.57 1.63 6.45
N PRO A 63 -9.58 0.78 6.71
CA PRO A 63 -10.76 0.73 5.83
C PRO A 63 -11.52 2.06 5.71
N GLY A 64 -11.38 2.96 6.67
CA GLY A 64 -12.01 4.28 6.63
C GLY A 64 -11.19 5.34 5.91
N GLY A 65 -9.97 5.01 5.48
CA GLY A 65 -9.11 5.94 4.73
C GLY A 65 -8.11 6.71 5.57
N ARG A 66 -7.88 6.30 6.83
CA ARG A 66 -6.86 6.93 7.68
C ARG A 66 -5.49 6.31 7.38
N LEU A 67 -4.49 7.15 7.14
CA LEU A 67 -3.12 6.69 6.89
C LEU A 67 -2.54 6.04 8.16
N LEU A 68 -2.01 4.83 7.99
CA LEU A 68 -1.39 4.06 9.08
C LEU A 68 0.13 4.05 8.97
N MET A 69 0.66 3.84 7.77
CA MET A 69 2.10 3.79 7.53
C MET A 69 2.40 3.95 6.05
N ALA A 70 3.68 4.17 5.75
CA ALA A 70 4.17 4.21 4.39
C ALA A 70 5.60 3.71 4.35
N TRP A 71 6.01 3.15 3.21
CA TRP A 71 7.41 2.80 2.97
C TRP A 71 7.74 2.93 1.49
N GLY A 72 9.04 2.98 1.20
CA GLY A 72 9.54 3.05 -0.16
C GLY A 72 9.98 4.45 -0.54
N GLN A 73 10.94 4.48 -1.42
CA GLN A 73 11.49 5.67 -2.05
C GLN A 73 12.18 5.27 -3.33
N GLU A 74 12.53 6.22 -4.17
CA GLU A 74 13.27 5.92 -5.38
C GLU A 74 14.60 5.23 -5.06
N GLY A 75 14.89 4.15 -5.75
CA GLY A 75 16.17 3.48 -5.60
C GLY A 75 16.16 2.04 -6.09
N ARG A 76 17.28 1.34 -5.85
CA ARG A 76 17.50 -0.05 -6.25
C ARG A 76 17.74 -0.98 -5.06
N GLY A 77 17.82 -0.45 -3.85
CA GLY A 77 18.03 -1.24 -2.65
C GLY A 77 16.75 -1.95 -2.18
N PRO A 78 16.88 -2.80 -1.15
CA PRO A 78 15.71 -3.43 -0.55
C PRO A 78 14.72 -2.38 -0.01
N GLY A 79 13.44 -2.53 -0.33
CA GLY A 79 12.41 -1.58 0.09
C GLY A 79 12.40 -0.27 -0.70
N GLU A 80 13.27 -0.13 -1.70
CA GLU A 80 13.28 0.99 -2.65
C GLU A 80 12.66 0.55 -3.97
N PHE A 81 12.07 1.46 -4.71
CA PHE A 81 11.40 1.17 -5.97
C PHE A 81 11.82 2.14 -7.07
N TYR A 82 11.67 1.70 -8.30
CA TYR A 82 11.83 2.56 -9.46
C TYR A 82 10.70 2.30 -10.45
N LEU A 83 9.79 3.25 -10.57
CA LEU A 83 8.57 3.18 -11.40
C LEU A 83 7.82 1.85 -11.19
N PRO A 84 7.40 1.55 -9.96
CA PRO A 84 6.67 0.32 -9.69
C PRO A 84 5.31 0.35 -10.38
N SER A 85 4.81 -0.79 -10.85
CA SER A 85 3.62 -0.85 -11.69
C SER A 85 2.46 -1.64 -11.12
N GLY A 86 2.69 -2.46 -10.11
CA GLY A 86 1.61 -3.29 -9.58
C GLY A 86 1.88 -3.79 -8.17
N ILE A 87 0.80 -4.00 -7.43
CA ILE A 87 0.81 -4.55 -6.08
C ILE A 87 -0.27 -5.62 -5.97
N SER A 88 0.07 -6.71 -5.29
CA SER A 88 -0.87 -7.80 -5.03
C SER A 88 -0.60 -8.34 -3.63
N ILE A 89 -1.64 -8.78 -2.94
CA ILE A 89 -1.52 -9.36 -1.60
C ILE A 89 -2.16 -10.74 -1.64
N ASP A 90 -1.42 -11.77 -1.20
CA ASP A 90 -1.87 -13.15 -1.25
C ASP A 90 -2.62 -13.56 0.02
N ALA A 91 -3.06 -14.82 0.06
CA ALA A 91 -3.84 -15.34 1.18
C ALA A 91 -3.05 -15.43 2.50
N GLN A 92 -1.73 -15.32 2.45
CA GLN A 92 -0.86 -15.29 3.62
C GLN A 92 -0.45 -13.87 4.00
N ASP A 93 -1.11 -12.86 3.42
CA ASP A 93 -0.80 -11.43 3.62
C ASP A 93 0.62 -11.05 3.22
N ARG A 94 1.18 -11.76 2.23
CA ARG A 94 2.42 -11.35 1.60
C ARG A 94 2.13 -10.34 0.51
N ILE A 95 2.89 -9.27 0.50
CA ILE A 95 2.69 -8.14 -0.40
C ILE A 95 3.71 -8.24 -1.52
N TRP A 96 3.23 -8.41 -2.75
CA TRP A 96 4.05 -8.57 -3.95
C TRP A 96 4.01 -7.27 -4.74
N ILE A 97 5.18 -6.68 -5.00
CA ILE A 97 5.28 -5.41 -5.72
C ILE A 97 6.15 -5.62 -6.96
N ALA A 98 5.58 -5.31 -8.12
CA ALA A 98 6.30 -5.31 -9.38
C ALA A 98 7.13 -4.02 -9.47
N ASP A 99 8.42 -4.13 -9.19
CA ASP A 99 9.38 -3.04 -9.24
C ASP A 99 9.96 -2.97 -10.66
N THR A 100 9.16 -2.42 -11.56
CA THR A 100 9.27 -2.64 -13.01
C THR A 100 10.59 -2.14 -13.60
N TYR A 101 10.99 -0.92 -13.29
CA TYR A 101 12.23 -0.39 -13.86
C TYR A 101 13.46 -1.12 -13.34
N ASN A 102 13.41 -1.64 -12.13
CA ASN A 102 14.48 -2.47 -11.57
C ASN A 102 14.40 -3.95 -12.00
N ARG A 103 13.44 -4.31 -12.83
CA ARG A 103 13.27 -5.67 -13.40
C ARG A 103 13.19 -6.75 -12.33
N ARG A 104 12.43 -6.49 -11.26
CA ARG A 104 12.30 -7.42 -10.14
C ARG A 104 10.92 -7.34 -9.51
N VAL A 105 10.61 -8.36 -8.71
CA VAL A 105 9.47 -8.36 -7.81
C VAL A 105 10.03 -8.39 -6.40
N GLN A 106 9.50 -7.53 -5.54
CA GLN A 106 9.82 -7.55 -4.11
C GLN A 106 8.63 -8.07 -3.34
N VAL A 107 8.90 -8.85 -2.28
CA VAL A 107 7.87 -9.43 -1.43
C VAL A 107 8.08 -8.94 -0.01
N PHE A 108 7.01 -8.43 0.58
CA PHE A 108 6.98 -7.96 1.96
C PHE A 108 5.94 -8.74 2.74
N GLN A 109 6.09 -8.81 4.04
CA GLN A 109 5.15 -9.50 4.90
C GLN A 109 4.45 -8.52 5.82
N TYR A 110 3.11 -8.53 5.82
CA TYR A 110 2.35 -7.84 6.85
C TYR A 110 2.55 -8.54 8.18
N LEU A 111 2.97 -7.78 9.19
CA LEU A 111 3.12 -8.29 10.56
C LEU A 111 2.08 -7.62 11.45
N PRO A 112 1.07 -8.36 11.93
CA PRO A 112 0.13 -7.81 12.90
C PRO A 112 0.85 -7.31 14.15
N GLU A 113 0.37 -6.23 14.75
CA GLU A 113 0.96 -5.62 15.94
C GLU A 113 1.25 -6.65 17.05
N LYS A 114 0.34 -7.58 17.25
CA LYS A 114 0.49 -8.64 18.24
C LYS A 114 1.70 -9.54 17.96
N ALA A 115 1.96 -9.86 16.69
CA ALA A 115 3.12 -10.66 16.30
C ALA A 115 4.42 -9.90 16.47
N ILE A 116 4.43 -8.59 16.18
CA ILE A 116 5.59 -7.72 16.38
C ILE A 116 5.95 -7.65 17.85
N ALA A 117 4.98 -7.45 18.73
CA ALA A 117 5.18 -7.42 20.18
C ALA A 117 5.76 -8.74 20.69
N GLY A 118 5.25 -9.89 20.20
CA GLY A 118 5.79 -11.19 20.56
C GLY A 118 7.24 -11.37 20.13
N ASN A 119 7.61 -10.90 18.93
CA ASN A 119 8.99 -10.95 18.46
C ASN A 119 9.92 -10.06 19.28
N GLU A 120 9.48 -8.88 19.66
CA GLU A 120 10.26 -7.98 20.52
C GLU A 120 10.52 -8.60 21.89
N GLU A 121 9.54 -9.23 22.50
CA GLU A 121 9.70 -9.95 23.75
C GLU A 121 10.71 -11.08 23.65
N GLN A 122 10.70 -11.82 22.55
CA GLN A 122 11.67 -12.89 22.31
C GLN A 122 13.08 -12.35 22.13
N GLN A 123 13.25 -11.21 21.48
CA GLN A 123 14.55 -10.58 21.27
C GLN A 123 15.12 -9.98 22.56
N ALA A 124 14.27 -9.55 23.47
CA ALA A 124 14.68 -8.97 24.75
C ALA A 124 15.26 -10.01 25.73
N LYS A 125 15.06 -11.28 25.45
CA LYS A 125 15.59 -12.38 26.25
C LYS A 125 16.95 -12.84 25.77
#